data_7018ae7d54c547f66adb9decf6686112
#
_entry.id   7018ae7d54c547f66adb9decf6686112
#
_cell.length_a   1.000
_cell.length_b   1.000
_cell.length_c   1.000
_cell.angle_alpha   90.00
_cell.angle_beta   90.00
_cell.angle_gamma   90.00
#
_symmetry.space_group_name_H-M   'P 1'
#
loop_
_entity.id
_entity.type
_entity.pdbx_description
1 polymer ?
#
loop_
_entity_poly.entity_id
_entity_poly.type
_entity_poly.pdbx_seq_one_letter_code
_entity_poly.pdbx_strand_id
1 'polypeptide(L)'
;IENKYLNQFYILLIFSILSCDTSSDGLSGFSENSSGTGIGGSMARFTIVGDHLYTVDAYNLNTFDISDQKQPDFKSEIDLGWGIETIFPYENRLFIGAQSGMHIYDLKNQDKPSWISTYEHMTSCDPVVVQDNYAFVTLRGGNECMGFNNQLDIIDISKIDQPTLFKTYEMIQPHGLGVDNNCLFITEGEFGLKMFDISNLNNLKLIEHFKDISSIDVIPFMNVLMVIGEDGFHQYSYDCEEAKIEYISTIPIVKL
;
A
#
# COMPACT_ATOMS: atom_id res chain seq x y z
N ILE A 1 54.47 -65.59 38.38
CA ILE A 1 53.41 -66.16 37.51
C ILE A 1 52.35 -65.11 37.29
N GLU A 2 52.19 -64.78 36.02
CA GLU A 2 51.13 -64.16 35.30
C GLU A 2 50.94 -62.63 35.32
N ASN A 3 51.37 -62.07 34.24
CA ASN A 3 50.96 -60.77 33.65
C ASN A 3 49.50 -60.75 33.36
N LYS A 4 48.85 -59.62 33.65
CA LYS A 4 47.65 -59.16 32.90
C LYS A 4 47.77 -57.69 32.50
N TYR A 5 47.84 -57.50 31.21
CA TYR A 5 47.86 -56.20 30.53
C TYR A 5 46.57 -55.41 30.78
N LEU A 6 46.73 -54.22 31.30
CA LEU A 6 45.64 -53.27 31.42
C LEU A 6 45.65 -52.40 30.18
N ASN A 7 44.71 -52.68 29.25
CA ASN A 7 44.45 -51.86 28.11
C ASN A 7 43.77 -50.58 28.55
N GLN A 8 44.50 -49.48 28.49
CA GLN A 8 43.91 -48.16 28.59
C GLN A 8 43.22 -47.79 27.21
N PHE A 9 41.92 -47.84 27.22
CA PHE A 9 41.09 -47.19 26.12
C PHE A 9 41.07 -45.70 26.36
N TYR A 10 41.77 -44.94 25.52
CA TYR A 10 41.58 -43.52 25.40
C TYR A 10 40.28 -43.28 24.61
N ILE A 11 39.25 -42.85 25.31
CA ILE A 11 38.03 -42.31 24.67
C ILE A 11 38.34 -40.88 24.25
N LEU A 12 38.57 -40.69 22.95
CA LEU A 12 38.67 -39.38 22.34
C LEU A 12 37.25 -38.81 22.24
N LEU A 13 36.90 -37.90 23.13
CA LEU A 13 35.67 -37.11 23.06
C LEU A 13 35.85 -36.07 21.98
N ILE A 14 35.34 -36.37 20.80
CA ILE A 14 35.22 -35.38 19.73
C ILE A 14 34.03 -34.50 20.07
N PHE A 15 34.30 -33.27 20.53
CA PHE A 15 33.34 -32.20 20.59
C PHE A 15 33.08 -31.75 19.16
N SER A 16 32.00 -32.21 18.54
CA SER A 16 31.43 -31.58 17.34
C SER A 16 30.76 -30.31 17.78
N ILE A 17 31.46 -29.20 17.60
CA ILE A 17 30.84 -27.87 17.57
C ILE A 17 29.88 -27.86 16.38
N LEU A 18 28.57 -27.98 16.63
CA LEU A 18 27.57 -27.63 15.68
C LEU A 18 27.70 -26.10 15.46
N SER A 19 28.43 -25.73 14.43
CA SER A 19 28.31 -24.42 13.82
C SER A 19 26.91 -24.33 13.28
N CYS A 20 26.11 -23.43 13.85
CA CYS A 20 24.84 -23.03 13.27
C CYS A 20 25.20 -22.19 12.04
N ASP A 21 25.33 -22.83 10.88
CA ASP A 21 25.33 -22.13 9.61
C ASP A 21 23.97 -21.48 9.49
N THR A 22 23.93 -20.17 9.69
CA THR A 22 22.88 -19.34 9.16
C THR A 22 23.02 -19.37 7.65
N SER A 23 22.43 -20.38 7.01
CA SER A 23 22.14 -20.31 5.59
C SER A 23 21.19 -19.11 5.42
N SER A 24 21.76 -17.98 5.02
CA SER A 24 21.04 -16.93 4.37
C SER A 24 20.52 -17.51 3.05
N ASP A 25 19.35 -18.14 3.09
CA ASP A 25 18.58 -18.36 1.87
C ASP A 25 18.31 -16.98 1.32
N GLY A 26 19.08 -16.63 0.30
CA GLY A 26 18.97 -15.38 -0.39
C GLY A 26 17.56 -15.27 -0.98
N LEU A 27 16.78 -14.34 -0.48
CA LEU A 27 15.70 -13.73 -1.22
C LEU A 27 16.33 -12.99 -2.41
N SER A 28 16.74 -13.74 -3.42
CA SER A 28 17.16 -13.21 -4.71
C SER A 28 15.91 -12.92 -5.53
N GLY A 29 15.34 -11.75 -5.30
CA GLY A 29 14.15 -11.29 -6.02
C GLY A 29 13.84 -9.83 -5.82
N PHE A 30 14.58 -9.13 -4.96
CA PHE A 30 14.47 -7.68 -4.91
C PHE A 30 15.27 -7.08 -6.07
N SER A 31 14.56 -6.55 -7.06
CA SER A 31 15.15 -5.60 -7.99
C SER A 31 15.72 -4.45 -7.17
N GLU A 32 17.05 -4.21 -7.26
CA GLU A 32 17.78 -3.15 -6.53
C GLU A 32 17.39 -1.72 -6.97
N ASN A 33 16.17 -1.49 -7.45
CA ASN A 33 15.65 -0.19 -7.85
C ASN A 33 14.42 0.27 -7.04
N SER A 34 14.04 -0.40 -5.98
CA SER A 34 13.10 0.19 -5.04
C SER A 34 13.88 1.04 -4.02
N SER A 35 14.02 2.33 -4.26
CA SER A 35 14.12 3.29 -3.15
C SER A 35 13.08 2.85 -2.13
N GLY A 36 13.53 2.51 -0.88
CA GLY A 36 12.65 1.92 0.12
C GLY A 36 11.44 2.80 0.40
N THR A 37 10.37 2.54 -0.32
CA THR A 37 9.07 3.18 -0.08
C THR A 37 8.34 2.35 0.96
N GLY A 38 7.84 3.01 2.00
CA GLY A 38 6.91 2.37 2.92
C GLY A 38 5.63 2.01 2.17
N ILE A 39 5.11 0.79 2.39
CA ILE A 39 3.85 0.38 1.80
C ILE A 39 2.72 0.89 2.68
N GLY A 40 2.00 1.87 2.17
CA GLY A 40 0.79 2.42 2.79
C GLY A 40 -0.47 2.00 2.03
N GLY A 41 -1.61 2.00 2.72
CA GLY A 41 -2.92 1.88 2.06
C GLY A 41 -3.29 3.14 1.29
N SER A 42 -4.30 3.02 0.45
CA SER A 42 -4.83 4.15 -0.33
C SER A 42 -5.40 5.28 0.53
N MET A 43 -5.74 4.98 1.77
CA MET A 43 -6.26 5.93 2.76
C MET A 43 -5.17 6.43 3.73
N ALA A 44 -3.91 6.18 3.46
CA ALA A 44 -2.81 6.63 4.31
C ALA A 44 -2.67 8.16 4.29
N ARG A 45 -2.34 8.74 5.45
CA ARG A 45 -2.01 10.16 5.61
C ARG A 45 -0.53 10.42 5.83
N PHE A 46 0.27 9.38 5.69
CA PHE A 46 1.73 9.49 5.71
C PHE A 46 2.35 8.40 4.82
N THR A 47 3.54 8.68 4.35
CA THR A 47 4.35 7.71 3.60
C THR A 47 5.83 7.96 3.82
N ILE A 48 6.64 6.93 3.56
CA ILE A 48 8.11 7.01 3.63
C ILE A 48 8.65 6.73 2.23
N VAL A 49 9.53 7.61 1.77
CA VAL A 49 10.27 7.43 0.52
C VAL A 49 11.75 7.67 0.80
N GLY A 50 12.56 6.62 0.72
CA GLY A 50 13.95 6.68 1.16
C GLY A 50 14.07 7.06 2.64
N ASP A 51 14.84 8.09 2.93
CA ASP A 51 15.05 8.62 4.28
C ASP A 51 14.11 9.79 4.62
N HIS A 52 12.99 9.94 3.90
CA HIS A 52 12.03 11.01 4.12
C HIS A 52 10.65 10.49 4.50
N LEU A 53 10.09 11.07 5.56
CA LEU A 53 8.69 10.90 5.96
C LEU A 53 7.90 12.10 5.43
N TYR A 54 6.84 11.80 4.70
CA TYR A 54 5.84 12.76 4.24
C TYR A 54 4.54 12.52 4.96
N THR A 55 3.97 13.59 5.53
CA THR A 55 2.67 13.51 6.21
C THR A 55 1.74 14.58 5.64
N VAL A 56 0.46 14.26 5.53
CA VAL A 56 -0.56 15.24 5.17
C VAL A 56 -1.53 15.42 6.33
N ASP A 57 -1.90 16.66 6.58
CA ASP A 57 -3.07 17.01 7.38
C ASP A 57 -4.20 17.51 6.46
N ALA A 58 -5.19 18.23 6.98
CA ALA A 58 -6.30 18.72 6.16
C ALA A 58 -5.90 19.81 5.16
N TYR A 59 -4.70 20.38 5.25
CA TYR A 59 -4.25 21.55 4.49
C TYR A 59 -2.84 21.45 3.94
N ASN A 60 -1.95 20.72 4.64
CA ASN A 60 -0.51 20.82 4.41
C ASN A 60 0.12 19.46 4.10
N LEU A 61 1.19 19.50 3.30
CA LEU A 61 2.20 18.45 3.17
C LEU A 61 3.42 18.83 4.01
N ASN A 62 3.74 18.01 5.01
CA ASN A 62 4.91 18.17 5.85
C ASN A 62 5.97 17.13 5.48
N THR A 63 7.23 17.56 5.41
CA THR A 63 8.38 16.74 5.06
C THR A 63 9.37 16.68 6.21
N PHE A 64 9.83 15.50 6.55
CA PHE A 64 10.83 15.24 7.57
C PHE A 64 11.93 14.33 7.01
N ASP A 65 13.19 14.66 7.27
CA ASP A 65 14.31 13.74 7.11
C ASP A 65 14.37 12.83 8.33
N ILE A 66 14.33 11.53 8.09
CA ILE A 66 14.35 10.47 9.11
C ILE A 66 15.60 9.59 8.99
N SER A 67 16.65 10.07 8.34
CA SER A 67 17.95 9.38 8.27
C SER A 67 18.52 9.11 9.66
N ASP A 68 18.33 10.04 10.60
CA ASP A 68 18.44 9.76 12.04
C ASP A 68 17.06 9.50 12.64
N GLN A 69 16.69 8.22 12.79
CA GLN A 69 15.40 7.81 13.34
C GLN A 69 15.13 8.31 14.76
N LYS A 70 16.17 8.73 15.50
CA LYS A 70 16.03 9.27 16.86
C LYS A 70 15.79 10.77 16.90
N GLN A 71 16.13 11.45 15.81
CA GLN A 71 16.00 12.90 15.67
C GLN A 71 15.49 13.26 14.28
N PRO A 72 14.20 13.03 13.97
CA PRO A 72 13.61 13.50 12.72
C PRO A 72 13.80 15.00 12.55
N ASP A 73 14.28 15.43 11.39
CA ASP A 73 14.53 16.83 11.08
C ASP A 73 13.46 17.38 10.12
N PHE A 74 12.74 18.40 10.55
CA PHE A 74 11.73 19.06 9.74
C PHE A 74 12.37 19.81 8.57
N LYS A 75 11.94 19.54 7.35
CA LYS A 75 12.49 20.13 6.12
C LYS A 75 11.58 21.18 5.50
N SER A 76 10.30 20.86 5.32
CA SER A 76 9.38 21.80 4.66
C SER A 76 7.94 21.54 5.01
N GLU A 77 7.14 22.60 4.91
CA GLU A 77 5.68 22.58 4.91
C GLU A 77 5.19 23.23 3.60
N ILE A 78 4.25 22.61 2.93
CA ILE A 78 3.66 23.08 1.69
C ILE A 78 2.15 23.16 1.88
N ASP A 79 1.59 24.34 1.70
CA ASP A 79 0.14 24.55 1.69
C ASP A 79 -0.45 23.93 0.41
N LEU A 80 -1.33 22.95 0.59
CA LEU A 80 -2.03 22.22 -0.48
C LEU A 80 -3.46 22.76 -0.72
N GLY A 81 -3.92 23.69 0.11
CA GLY A 81 -5.32 24.06 0.21
C GLY A 81 -6.08 23.16 1.18
N TRP A 82 -7.41 23.16 1.13
CA TRP A 82 -8.24 22.41 2.09
C TRP A 82 -8.74 21.07 1.52
N GLY A 83 -9.12 20.18 2.42
CA GLY A 83 -9.76 18.93 2.06
C GLY A 83 -8.78 17.83 1.64
N ILE A 84 -7.55 17.88 2.13
CA ILE A 84 -6.54 16.85 1.87
C ILE A 84 -6.84 15.62 2.71
N GLU A 85 -6.86 14.46 2.07
CA GLU A 85 -7.31 13.21 2.69
C GLU A 85 -6.26 12.12 2.69
N THR A 86 -5.53 11.93 1.59
CA THR A 86 -4.65 10.79 1.40
C THR A 86 -3.34 11.15 0.71
N ILE A 87 -2.33 10.30 0.88
CA ILE A 87 -1.04 10.43 0.20
C ILE A 87 -0.56 9.05 -0.25
N PHE A 88 -0.19 8.92 -1.51
CA PHE A 88 0.33 7.69 -2.10
C PHE A 88 1.65 7.96 -2.84
N PRO A 89 2.73 7.26 -2.52
CA PRO A 89 3.99 7.36 -3.23
C PRO A 89 4.02 6.42 -4.43
N TYR A 90 4.45 6.91 -5.57
CA TYR A 90 4.72 6.05 -6.72
C TYR A 90 5.91 6.57 -7.51
N GLU A 91 6.91 5.73 -7.75
CA GLU A 91 8.19 6.11 -8.31
C GLU A 91 8.81 7.29 -7.51
N ASN A 92 9.16 8.37 -8.20
CA ASN A 92 9.72 9.59 -7.59
C ASN A 92 8.66 10.71 -7.47
N ARG A 93 7.44 10.36 -7.08
CA ARG A 93 6.29 11.26 -6.99
C ARG A 93 5.41 10.97 -5.79
N LEU A 94 4.66 11.98 -5.38
CA LEU A 94 3.55 11.85 -4.43
C LEU A 94 2.25 12.16 -5.15
N PHE A 95 1.27 11.29 -4.98
CA PHE A 95 -0.11 11.47 -5.41
C PHE A 95 -0.93 11.75 -4.15
N ILE A 96 -1.56 12.91 -4.09
CA ILE A 96 -2.26 13.40 -2.91
C ILE A 96 -3.72 13.56 -3.25
N GLY A 97 -4.56 12.74 -2.64
CA GLY A 97 -6.01 12.80 -2.77
C GLY A 97 -6.58 13.95 -1.94
N ALA A 98 -7.43 14.75 -2.58
CA ALA A 98 -8.12 15.87 -1.98
C ALA A 98 -9.58 15.88 -2.42
N GLN A 99 -10.46 16.54 -1.67
CA GLN A 99 -11.88 16.64 -2.03
C GLN A 99 -12.14 17.30 -3.39
N SER A 100 -11.18 18.05 -3.93
CA SER A 100 -11.29 18.72 -5.21
C SER A 100 -10.55 18.03 -6.35
N GLY A 101 -9.81 16.98 -6.07
CA GLY A 101 -9.01 16.28 -7.06
C GLY A 101 -7.76 15.60 -6.51
N MET A 102 -6.90 15.19 -7.42
CA MET A 102 -5.62 14.54 -7.11
C MET A 102 -4.47 15.48 -7.47
N HIS A 103 -3.68 15.89 -6.47
CA HIS A 103 -2.47 16.67 -6.68
C HIS A 103 -1.27 15.76 -6.91
N ILE A 104 -0.36 16.14 -7.80
CA ILE A 104 0.84 15.38 -8.14
C ILE A 104 2.07 16.24 -7.85
N TYR A 105 2.98 15.70 -7.03
CA TYR A 105 4.23 16.34 -6.61
C TYR A 105 5.44 15.52 -7.03
N ASP A 106 6.52 16.19 -7.45
CA ASP A 106 7.81 15.61 -7.81
C ASP A 106 8.73 15.57 -6.58
N LEU A 107 9.44 14.46 -6.41
CA LEU A 107 10.40 14.22 -5.32
C LEU A 107 11.87 14.35 -5.77
N LYS A 108 12.17 15.06 -6.87
CA LYS A 108 13.57 15.34 -7.24
C LYS A 108 14.35 16.03 -6.12
N ASN A 109 13.69 16.92 -5.40
CA ASN A 109 14.15 17.41 -4.12
C ASN A 109 13.27 16.86 -3.03
N GLN A 110 13.74 15.81 -2.35
CA GLN A 110 12.98 15.11 -1.30
C GLN A 110 12.70 15.99 -0.08
N ASP A 111 13.57 16.95 0.25
CA ASP A 111 13.36 17.92 1.35
C ASP A 111 12.19 18.87 1.06
N LYS A 112 11.94 19.15 -0.21
CA LYS A 112 10.90 20.10 -0.63
C LYS A 112 10.27 19.64 -1.93
N PRO A 113 9.24 18.77 -1.87
CA PRO A 113 8.47 18.36 -3.03
C PRO A 113 7.96 19.53 -3.85
N SER A 114 7.88 19.40 -5.16
CA SER A 114 7.42 20.45 -6.05
C SER A 114 6.17 20.03 -6.82
N TRP A 115 5.18 20.92 -6.86
CA TRP A 115 3.94 20.68 -7.59
C TRP A 115 4.21 20.48 -9.09
N ILE A 116 3.55 19.48 -9.70
CA ILE A 116 3.60 19.21 -11.13
C ILE A 116 2.25 19.59 -11.75
N SER A 117 1.16 19.00 -11.27
CA SER A 117 -0.18 19.14 -11.83
C SER A 117 -1.25 18.77 -10.81
N THR A 118 -2.49 19.03 -11.18
CA THR A 118 -3.68 18.59 -10.46
C THR A 118 -4.67 18.04 -11.46
N TYR A 119 -5.21 16.85 -11.20
CA TYR A 119 -6.42 16.36 -11.85
C TYR A 119 -7.62 16.80 -11.03
N GLU A 120 -8.44 17.70 -11.59
CA GLU A 120 -9.63 18.23 -10.92
C GLU A 120 -10.84 17.34 -11.21
N HIS A 121 -11.68 17.10 -10.23
CA HIS A 121 -12.98 16.45 -10.37
C HIS A 121 -14.01 17.06 -9.42
N MET A 122 -15.24 16.56 -9.48
CA MET A 122 -16.30 17.00 -8.55
C MET A 122 -15.96 16.55 -7.12
N THR A 123 -16.33 17.36 -6.14
CA THR A 123 -16.05 17.14 -4.71
C THR A 123 -16.44 15.73 -4.24
N SER A 124 -15.48 14.99 -3.72
CA SER A 124 -15.64 13.62 -3.23
C SER A 124 -14.53 13.26 -2.24
N CYS A 125 -14.60 12.12 -1.57
CA CYS A 125 -13.49 11.58 -0.77
C CYS A 125 -12.68 10.60 -1.62
N ASP A 126 -11.37 10.76 -1.68
CA ASP A 126 -10.55 10.23 -2.77
C ASP A 126 -9.32 9.44 -2.33
N PRO A 127 -9.48 8.19 -1.92
CA PRO A 127 -8.36 7.26 -1.89
C PRO A 127 -7.77 7.07 -3.29
N VAL A 128 -6.42 7.07 -3.37
CA VAL A 128 -5.70 6.92 -4.64
C VAL A 128 -4.64 5.84 -4.53
N VAL A 129 -4.50 5.02 -5.56
CA VAL A 129 -3.33 4.18 -5.83
C VAL A 129 -2.88 4.35 -7.26
N VAL A 130 -1.60 4.10 -7.51
CA VAL A 130 -1.01 4.29 -8.84
C VAL A 130 -0.22 3.05 -9.23
N GLN A 131 -0.37 2.66 -10.48
CA GLN A 131 0.46 1.64 -11.12
C GLN A 131 0.66 1.98 -12.58
N ASP A 132 1.89 1.87 -13.07
CA ASP A 132 2.29 2.20 -14.43
C ASP A 132 1.88 3.64 -14.82
N ASN A 133 1.11 3.78 -15.88
CA ASN A 133 0.63 5.08 -16.37
C ASN A 133 -0.80 5.41 -15.92
N TYR A 134 -1.30 4.77 -14.88
CA TYR A 134 -2.67 4.96 -14.44
C TYR A 134 -2.78 5.18 -12.94
N ALA A 135 -3.56 6.18 -12.55
CA ALA A 135 -4.04 6.33 -11.19
C ALA A 135 -5.48 5.80 -11.10
N PHE A 136 -5.76 5.07 -10.04
CA PHE A 136 -7.08 4.55 -9.69
C PHE A 136 -7.57 5.32 -8.49
N VAL A 137 -8.74 5.92 -8.60
CA VAL A 137 -9.32 6.79 -7.56
C VAL A 137 -10.75 6.34 -7.30
N THR A 138 -11.05 6.01 -6.05
CA THR A 138 -12.42 5.73 -5.64
C THR A 138 -13.09 7.01 -5.16
N LEU A 139 -14.22 7.36 -5.76
CA LEU A 139 -15.02 8.50 -5.37
C LEU A 139 -16.26 8.01 -4.63
N ARG A 140 -16.43 8.47 -3.38
CA ARG A 140 -17.58 8.10 -2.56
C ARG A 140 -18.45 9.31 -2.25
N GLY A 141 -19.74 9.18 -2.57
CA GLY A 141 -20.76 10.16 -2.22
C GLY A 141 -21.33 9.95 -0.81
N GLY A 142 -21.99 10.99 -0.28
CA GLY A 142 -22.74 10.95 0.99
C GLY A 142 -21.97 11.48 2.20
N ASN A 143 -22.72 11.90 3.22
CA ASN A 143 -22.24 12.41 4.53
C ASN A 143 -21.16 13.51 4.43
N GLU A 144 -19.94 13.19 4.83
CA GLU A 144 -18.83 14.15 4.88
C GLU A 144 -18.21 14.42 3.50
N CYS A 145 -18.41 13.50 2.55
CA CYS A 145 -17.78 13.56 1.24
C CYS A 145 -18.55 14.35 0.18
N MET A 146 -19.64 15.00 0.48
CA MET A 146 -20.46 15.90 -0.37
C MET A 146 -20.68 15.50 -1.85
N GLY A 147 -20.13 14.36 -2.31
CA GLY A 147 -20.31 13.81 -3.64
C GLY A 147 -21.67 13.10 -3.81
N PHE A 148 -22.11 12.95 -5.05
CA PHE A 148 -23.37 12.27 -5.38
C PHE A 148 -23.17 10.91 -6.02
N ASN A 149 -21.95 10.59 -6.45
CA ASN A 149 -21.62 9.38 -7.19
C ASN A 149 -20.69 8.47 -6.39
N ASN A 150 -20.93 7.18 -6.49
CA ASN A 150 -20.05 6.13 -6.03
C ASN A 150 -19.41 5.50 -7.25
N GLN A 151 -18.11 5.73 -7.45
CA GLN A 151 -17.44 5.29 -8.67
C GLN A 151 -15.94 5.03 -8.45
N LEU A 152 -15.36 4.30 -9.39
CA LEU A 152 -13.93 4.21 -9.62
C LEU A 152 -13.62 5.02 -10.87
N ASP A 153 -12.73 6.00 -10.75
CA ASP A 153 -12.14 6.71 -11.88
C ASP A 153 -10.74 6.16 -12.14
N ILE A 154 -10.47 5.85 -13.40
CA ILE A 154 -9.13 5.52 -13.91
C ILE A 154 -8.63 6.76 -14.65
N ILE A 155 -7.48 7.26 -14.23
CA ILE A 155 -6.89 8.49 -14.74
C ILE A 155 -5.61 8.14 -15.48
N ASP A 156 -5.50 8.54 -16.74
CA ASP A 156 -4.26 8.42 -17.52
C ASP A 156 -3.28 9.49 -17.07
N ILE A 157 -2.15 9.07 -16.53
CA ILE A 157 -1.04 9.89 -16.05
C ILE A 157 0.21 9.75 -16.93
N SER A 158 0.10 9.18 -18.13
CA SER A 158 1.22 9.07 -19.09
C SER A 158 1.83 10.43 -19.41
N LYS A 159 1.00 11.48 -19.38
CA LYS A 159 1.41 12.88 -19.38
C LYS A 159 1.18 13.45 -17.99
N ILE A 160 2.20 13.34 -17.15
CA ILE A 160 2.09 13.66 -15.73
C ILE A 160 1.72 15.15 -15.46
N ASP A 161 2.01 16.03 -16.37
CA ASP A 161 1.65 17.47 -16.36
C ASP A 161 0.23 17.76 -16.86
N GLN A 162 -0.43 16.77 -17.46
CA GLN A 162 -1.80 16.85 -18.00
C GLN A 162 -2.55 15.54 -17.80
N PRO A 163 -2.82 15.12 -16.55
CA PRO A 163 -3.59 13.91 -16.28
C PRO A 163 -5.02 14.06 -16.83
N THR A 164 -5.58 12.99 -17.39
CA THR A 164 -6.91 12.99 -17.99
C THR A 164 -7.71 11.77 -17.56
N LEU A 165 -9.03 11.92 -17.43
CA LEU A 165 -9.92 10.80 -17.17
C LEU A 165 -9.86 9.82 -18.34
N PHE A 166 -9.48 8.57 -18.02
CA PHE A 166 -9.48 7.47 -18.99
C PHE A 166 -10.84 6.77 -19.01
N LYS A 167 -11.36 6.39 -17.83
CA LYS A 167 -12.59 5.61 -17.71
C LYS A 167 -13.19 5.73 -16.32
N THR A 168 -14.52 5.68 -16.25
CA THR A 168 -15.29 5.59 -14.98
C THR A 168 -16.06 4.28 -14.92
N TYR A 169 -16.11 3.68 -13.71
CA TYR A 169 -16.90 2.51 -13.39
C TYR A 169 -17.78 2.77 -12.17
N GLU A 170 -19.07 2.43 -12.27
CA GLU A 170 -19.99 2.54 -11.13
C GLU A 170 -19.64 1.56 -10.01
N MET A 171 -19.71 2.03 -8.76
CA MET A 171 -19.47 1.25 -7.54
C MET A 171 -20.67 1.38 -6.60
N ILE A 172 -20.74 0.55 -5.56
CA ILE A 172 -21.86 0.60 -4.60
C ILE A 172 -21.53 1.63 -3.50
N GLN A 173 -20.44 1.40 -2.77
CA GLN A 173 -19.96 2.27 -1.69
C GLN A 173 -18.43 2.14 -1.57
N PRO A 174 -17.67 2.63 -2.55
CA PRO A 174 -16.22 2.41 -2.57
C PRO A 174 -15.54 3.18 -1.44
N HIS A 175 -14.58 2.51 -0.80
CA HIS A 175 -13.69 3.05 0.21
C HIS A 175 -12.25 2.97 -0.30
N GLY A 176 -11.33 2.37 0.46
CA GLY A 176 -9.96 2.16 0.04
C GLY A 176 -9.83 1.17 -1.12
N LEU A 177 -8.68 1.23 -1.77
CA LEU A 177 -8.34 0.34 -2.87
C LEU A 177 -6.87 -0.04 -2.83
N GLY A 178 -6.52 -1.13 -3.50
CA GLY A 178 -5.15 -1.62 -3.63
C GLY A 178 -4.93 -2.23 -5.00
N VAL A 179 -3.76 -2.04 -5.58
CA VAL A 179 -3.39 -2.59 -6.88
C VAL A 179 -2.14 -3.44 -6.77
N ASP A 180 -2.14 -4.59 -7.40
CA ASP A 180 -0.97 -5.45 -7.56
C ASP A 180 -1.04 -6.16 -8.90
N ASN A 181 -0.09 -5.88 -9.78
CA ASN A 181 -0.06 -6.41 -11.15
C ASN A 181 -1.41 -6.21 -11.88
N ASN A 182 -2.07 -7.30 -12.27
CA ASN A 182 -3.37 -7.26 -12.96
C ASN A 182 -4.56 -7.29 -12.01
N CYS A 183 -4.35 -7.20 -10.71
CA CYS A 183 -5.41 -7.18 -9.71
C CYS A 183 -5.65 -5.80 -9.14
N LEU A 184 -6.91 -5.40 -9.13
CA LEU A 184 -7.39 -4.24 -8.38
C LEU A 184 -8.39 -4.72 -7.33
N PHE A 185 -8.12 -4.39 -6.09
CA PHE A 185 -9.00 -4.63 -4.95
C PHE A 185 -9.71 -3.34 -4.58
N ILE A 186 -11.03 -3.39 -4.39
CA ILE A 186 -11.83 -2.24 -3.95
C ILE A 186 -12.67 -2.67 -2.76
N THR A 187 -12.51 -1.96 -1.65
CA THR A 187 -13.33 -2.15 -0.46
C THR A 187 -14.63 -1.37 -0.59
N GLU A 188 -15.75 -1.96 -0.18
CA GLU A 188 -17.08 -1.34 -0.24
C GLU A 188 -17.82 -1.39 1.11
N GLY A 189 -17.07 -1.25 2.23
CA GLY A 189 -17.63 -1.28 3.58
C GLY A 189 -18.38 -2.58 3.87
N GLU A 190 -19.63 -2.46 4.30
CA GLU A 190 -20.52 -3.60 4.58
C GLU A 190 -20.89 -4.41 3.32
N PHE A 191 -20.69 -3.86 2.12
CA PHE A 191 -20.94 -4.57 0.86
C PHE A 191 -19.77 -5.46 0.44
N GLY A 192 -18.68 -5.49 1.21
CA GLY A 192 -17.60 -6.43 1.04
C GLY A 192 -16.38 -5.90 0.28
N LEU A 193 -15.60 -6.84 -0.25
CA LEU A 193 -14.39 -6.61 -1.02
C LEU A 193 -14.58 -7.12 -2.44
N LYS A 194 -14.28 -6.30 -3.43
CA LYS A 194 -14.28 -6.68 -4.84
C LYS A 194 -12.87 -6.84 -5.37
N MET A 195 -12.67 -7.82 -6.21
CA MET A 195 -11.44 -8.12 -6.92
C MET A 195 -11.68 -8.06 -8.42
N PHE A 196 -10.93 -7.21 -9.12
CA PHE A 196 -11.04 -7.00 -10.55
C PHE A 196 -9.76 -7.39 -11.29
N ASP A 197 -9.90 -7.97 -12.49
CA ASP A 197 -8.83 -8.06 -13.47
C ASP A 197 -8.77 -6.73 -14.25
N ILE A 198 -7.60 -6.08 -14.17
CA ILE A 198 -7.31 -4.79 -14.81
C ILE A 198 -6.43 -4.92 -16.07
N SER A 199 -6.24 -6.12 -16.59
CA SER A 199 -5.48 -6.34 -17.84
C SER A 199 -6.06 -5.57 -19.03
N ASN A 200 -7.35 -5.25 -18.99
CA ASN A 200 -8.02 -4.40 -19.95
C ASN A 200 -8.80 -3.28 -19.25
N LEU A 201 -8.19 -2.11 -19.13
CA LEU A 201 -8.78 -0.95 -18.46
C LEU A 201 -10.02 -0.37 -19.16
N ASN A 202 -10.27 -0.69 -20.43
CA ASN A 202 -11.52 -0.30 -21.11
C ASN A 202 -12.71 -1.15 -20.67
N ASN A 203 -12.46 -2.32 -20.11
CA ASN A 203 -13.50 -3.25 -19.66
C ASN A 203 -12.98 -4.09 -18.47
N LEU A 204 -13.04 -3.48 -17.28
CA LEU A 204 -12.69 -4.17 -16.05
C LEU A 204 -13.55 -5.41 -15.88
N LYS A 205 -12.92 -6.53 -15.59
CA LYS A 205 -13.62 -7.78 -15.33
C LYS A 205 -13.67 -7.99 -13.82
N LEU A 206 -14.88 -7.97 -13.23
CA LEU A 206 -15.05 -8.44 -11.86
C LEU A 206 -14.69 -9.93 -11.81
N ILE A 207 -13.65 -10.27 -11.05
CA ILE A 207 -13.20 -11.64 -10.84
C ILE A 207 -14.07 -12.26 -9.76
N GLU A 208 -14.15 -11.61 -8.59
CA GLU A 208 -14.88 -12.11 -7.43
C GLU A 208 -15.39 -10.97 -6.54
N HIS A 209 -16.46 -11.23 -5.80
CA HIS A 209 -17.04 -10.33 -4.82
C HIS A 209 -17.20 -11.04 -3.47
N PHE A 210 -16.29 -10.77 -2.56
CA PHE A 210 -16.22 -11.37 -1.22
C PHE A 210 -17.13 -10.59 -0.26
N LYS A 211 -18.40 -10.91 -0.22
CA LYS A 211 -19.44 -10.20 0.54
C LYS A 211 -19.29 -10.32 2.06
N ASP A 212 -18.63 -11.38 2.52
CA ASP A 212 -18.44 -11.65 3.93
C ASP A 212 -17.18 -10.94 4.52
N ILE A 213 -16.43 -10.20 3.68
CA ILE A 213 -15.25 -9.41 4.09
C ILE A 213 -15.66 -7.95 4.20
N SER A 214 -16.16 -7.54 5.36
CA SER A 214 -16.39 -6.11 5.65
C SER A 214 -15.06 -5.37 5.68
N SER A 215 -14.90 -4.34 4.86
CA SER A 215 -13.58 -3.74 4.60
C SER A 215 -13.65 -2.25 4.33
N ILE A 216 -12.71 -1.51 4.95
CA ILE A 216 -12.57 -0.06 4.81
C ILE A 216 -11.36 0.28 3.94
N ASP A 217 -10.22 -0.39 4.16
CA ASP A 217 -9.02 -0.21 3.34
C ASP A 217 -8.33 -1.55 3.09
N VAL A 218 -7.52 -1.61 2.03
CA VAL A 218 -6.87 -2.84 1.59
C VAL A 218 -5.47 -2.55 1.05
N ILE A 219 -4.50 -3.37 1.47
CA ILE A 219 -3.11 -3.26 1.07
C ILE A 219 -2.63 -4.61 0.56
N PRO A 220 -2.49 -4.81 -0.75
CA PRO A 220 -1.84 -5.99 -1.31
C PRO A 220 -0.32 -5.89 -1.15
N PHE A 221 0.30 -6.94 -0.63
CA PHE A 221 1.76 -7.01 -0.48
C PHE A 221 2.24 -8.46 -0.47
N MET A 222 3.11 -8.84 -1.39
CA MET A 222 3.73 -10.17 -1.48
C MET A 222 2.69 -11.32 -1.38
N ASN A 223 1.63 -11.26 -2.15
CA ASN A 223 0.51 -12.22 -2.14
C ASN A 223 -0.24 -12.32 -0.81
N VAL A 224 -0.03 -11.35 0.09
CA VAL A 224 -0.82 -11.15 1.30
C VAL A 224 -1.67 -9.91 1.13
N LEU A 225 -2.96 -10.05 1.31
CA LEU A 225 -3.92 -8.96 1.32
C LEU A 225 -4.17 -8.56 2.77
N MET A 226 -3.74 -7.39 3.14
CA MET A 226 -4.03 -6.78 4.44
C MET A 226 -5.30 -5.96 4.33
N VAL A 227 -6.31 -6.30 5.11
CA VAL A 227 -7.64 -5.67 5.05
C VAL A 227 -7.96 -5.05 6.41
N ILE A 228 -8.33 -3.79 6.39
CA ILE A 228 -8.81 -3.07 7.57
C ILE A 228 -10.33 -3.07 7.54
N GLY A 229 -10.94 -3.64 8.58
CA GLY A 229 -12.38 -3.66 8.80
C GLY A 229 -12.79 -2.94 10.09
N GLU A 230 -14.08 -2.81 10.34
CA GLU A 230 -14.60 -2.24 11.59
C GLU A 230 -14.32 -3.12 12.82
N ASP A 231 -14.11 -4.40 12.63
CA ASP A 231 -13.88 -5.42 13.64
C ASP A 231 -12.40 -5.78 13.84
N GLY A 232 -11.51 -5.30 12.95
CA GLY A 232 -10.09 -5.55 13.11
C GLY A 232 -9.25 -5.39 11.84
N PHE A 233 -8.03 -5.87 11.98
CA PHE A 233 -7.07 -6.01 10.89
C PHE A 233 -7.00 -7.49 10.50
N HIS A 234 -7.29 -7.78 9.24
CA HIS A 234 -7.36 -9.12 8.70
C HIS A 234 -6.24 -9.36 7.68
N GLN A 235 -5.75 -10.57 7.62
CA GLN A 235 -4.79 -11.01 6.62
C GLN A 235 -5.37 -12.17 5.82
N TYR A 236 -5.22 -12.09 4.52
CA TYR A 236 -5.59 -13.13 3.56
C TYR A 236 -4.42 -13.39 2.62
N SER A 237 -4.24 -14.61 2.14
CA SER A 237 -3.49 -14.84 0.90
C SER A 237 -4.41 -14.60 -0.29
N TYR A 238 -3.86 -14.15 -1.41
CA TYR A 238 -4.63 -13.97 -2.63
C TYR A 238 -3.87 -14.50 -3.84
N ASP A 239 -4.63 -14.92 -4.84
CA ASP A 239 -4.15 -15.28 -6.16
C ASP A 239 -5.07 -14.66 -7.21
N CYS A 240 -4.50 -13.79 -8.04
CA CYS A 240 -5.24 -13.05 -9.05
C CYS A 240 -5.64 -13.93 -10.24
N GLU A 241 -4.84 -14.94 -10.57
CA GLU A 241 -5.10 -15.83 -11.70
C GLU A 241 -6.19 -16.85 -11.35
N GLU A 242 -6.12 -17.40 -10.13
CA GLU A 242 -7.08 -18.36 -9.62
C GLU A 242 -8.36 -17.71 -9.07
N ALA A 243 -8.42 -16.40 -8.98
CA ALA A 243 -9.53 -15.65 -8.38
C ALA A 243 -9.81 -16.06 -6.92
N LYS A 244 -8.75 -16.18 -6.13
CA LYS A 244 -8.84 -16.81 -4.82
C LYS A 244 -8.35 -15.87 -3.73
N ILE A 245 -9.10 -15.83 -2.62
CA ILE A 245 -8.68 -15.20 -1.36
C ILE A 245 -8.90 -16.21 -0.24
N GLU A 246 -7.87 -16.48 0.57
CA GLU A 246 -7.91 -17.39 1.70
C GLU A 246 -7.51 -16.68 2.99
N TYR A 247 -8.32 -16.87 4.03
CA TYR A 247 -8.05 -16.28 5.35
C TYR A 247 -6.77 -16.83 5.98
N ILE A 248 -5.96 -15.93 6.54
CA ILE A 248 -4.74 -16.27 7.29
C ILE A 248 -4.94 -15.98 8.78
N SER A 249 -5.24 -14.73 9.14
CA SER A 249 -5.31 -14.31 10.55
C SER A 249 -6.08 -13.01 10.75
N THR A 250 -6.47 -12.73 11.99
CA THR A 250 -7.09 -11.47 12.40
C THR A 250 -6.47 -10.95 13.69
N ILE A 251 -6.24 -9.63 13.75
CA ILE A 251 -6.01 -8.89 14.97
C ILE A 251 -7.30 -8.12 15.26
N PRO A 252 -8.13 -8.57 16.24
CA PRO A 252 -9.42 -7.95 16.48
C PRO A 252 -9.27 -6.60 17.20
N ILE A 253 -10.21 -5.67 16.93
CA ILE A 253 -10.39 -4.46 17.73
C ILE A 253 -11.12 -4.84 19.01
N VAL A 254 -10.45 -4.68 20.14
CA VAL A 254 -11.09 -4.85 21.45
C VAL A 254 -11.85 -3.57 21.77
N LYS A 255 -13.19 -3.61 21.71
CA LYS A 255 -14.03 -2.52 22.22
C LYS A 255 -13.93 -2.55 23.75
N LEU A 256 -13.30 -1.52 24.33
CA LEU A 256 -13.19 -1.31 25.77
C LEU A 256 -14.51 -0.77 26.33
#